data_01ee11421b40228a17a805517e55e8fe
#
_entry.id   01ee11421b40228a17a805517e55e8fe
#
_cell.length_a   1.000
_cell.length_b   1.000
_cell.length_c   1.000
_cell.angle_alpha   90.00
_cell.angle_beta   90.00
_cell.angle_gamma   90.00
#
_symmetry.space_group_name_H-M   'P 1'
#
loop_
_entity.id
_entity.type
_entity.pdbx_description
1 polymer ?
#
loop_
_entity_poly.entity_id
_entity_poly.type
_entity_poly.pdbx_seq_one_letter_code
_entity_poly.pdbx_strand_id
1 'polypeptide(L)'
;MMLSTIARLVCLVACLGTAHAATTGPTGNWQVMLAAGDDSEPVFDNATHEMSRRLIAAGVPASNIHRLSASAAELEGGAEPATADLLLRRIAELPARPGDRCLVFLTSHGERGAGLWLARSNRALSPDELAPALSRGCVAVPTVVIVSACYSGNFVAGKMAKPNRVILTAARGDRPSFGCQVRRTYNFFDECLLSALPQATTWRTVFDGSRRCVRRMEYALGALPSEPQAYFGGTVGALKPGF
;
A
#
# COMPACT_ATOMS: atom_id res chain seq x y z
N MET A 1 31.50 65.48 51.48
CA MET A 1 31.96 64.37 50.71
C MET A 1 30.88 63.26 50.79
N MET A 2 29.99 63.19 49.82
CA MET A 2 28.88 62.18 49.79
C MET A 2 29.17 61.22 48.66
N LEU A 3 29.41 59.93 48.96
CA LEU A 3 29.50 58.90 48.00
C LEU A 3 28.09 58.35 47.68
N SER A 4 27.70 58.47 46.43
CA SER A 4 26.44 57.91 45.90
C SER A 4 26.70 56.53 45.34
N THR A 5 26.05 55.50 45.94
CA THR A 5 26.12 54.11 45.54
C THR A 5 24.97 53.81 44.53
N ILE A 6 25.32 53.55 43.25
CA ILE A 6 24.37 53.17 42.21
C ILE A 6 24.21 51.69 42.26
N ALA A 7 23.02 51.21 42.67
CA ALA A 7 22.62 49.79 42.57
C ALA A 7 22.20 49.46 41.13
N ARG A 8 22.93 48.56 40.48
CA ARG A 8 22.53 47.99 39.14
C ARG A 8 21.57 46.88 39.37
N LEU A 9 20.33 47.08 38.91
CA LEU A 9 19.29 46.07 38.86
C LEU A 9 19.52 45.21 37.62
N VAL A 10 19.91 43.93 37.79
CA VAL A 10 20.03 42.96 36.70
C VAL A 10 18.68 42.29 36.56
N CYS A 11 17.93 42.59 35.47
CA CYS A 11 16.73 41.87 35.08
C CYS A 11 17.11 40.54 34.42
N LEU A 12 16.90 39.43 35.12
CA LEU A 12 16.93 38.10 34.52
C LEU A 12 15.61 37.89 33.75
N VAL A 13 15.69 37.89 32.42
CA VAL A 13 14.58 37.47 31.55
C VAL A 13 14.65 35.93 31.46
N ALA A 14 13.79 35.26 32.19
CA ALA A 14 13.58 33.80 32.03
C ALA A 14 12.82 33.53 30.73
N CYS A 15 13.50 33.05 29.68
CA CYS A 15 12.88 32.51 28.49
C CYS A 15 12.19 31.18 28.86
N LEU A 16 10.88 31.21 29.08
CA LEU A 16 10.03 30.03 29.14
C LEU A 16 9.91 29.46 27.73
N GLY A 17 10.79 28.54 27.39
CA GLY A 17 10.67 27.72 26.19
C GLY A 17 9.40 26.85 26.30
N THR A 18 8.37 27.18 25.53
CA THR A 18 7.20 26.30 25.35
C THR A 18 7.67 25.07 24.58
N ALA A 19 7.89 23.97 25.31
CA ALA A 19 8.04 22.67 24.71
C ALA A 19 6.73 22.33 24.00
N HIS A 20 6.70 22.41 22.66
CA HIS A 20 5.63 21.84 21.86
C HIS A 20 5.69 20.33 22.07
N ALA A 21 4.75 19.80 22.84
CA ALA A 21 4.50 18.37 22.86
C ALA A 21 4.07 17.97 21.44
N ALA A 22 4.95 17.27 20.74
CA ALA A 22 4.60 16.60 19.50
C ALA A 22 3.45 15.67 19.84
N THR A 23 2.27 15.94 19.30
CA THR A 23 1.13 15.03 19.36
C THR A 23 1.55 13.76 18.62
N THR A 24 1.98 12.75 19.36
CA THR A 24 2.20 11.41 18.83
C THR A 24 0.84 10.88 18.37
N GLY A 25 0.57 10.98 17.07
CA GLY A 25 -0.47 10.19 16.44
C GLY A 25 -0.21 8.70 16.71
N PRO A 26 -1.16 7.79 16.43
CA PRO A 26 -1.01 6.38 16.75
C PRO A 26 0.31 5.86 16.20
N THR A 27 1.23 5.50 17.11
CA THR A 27 2.66 5.24 16.89
C THR A 27 2.91 3.84 16.37
N GLY A 28 2.16 3.37 15.37
CA GLY A 28 2.45 2.12 14.71
C GLY A 28 3.10 2.38 13.35
N ASN A 29 4.21 1.72 13.09
CA ASN A 29 4.86 1.75 11.79
C ASN A 29 4.11 0.88 10.77
N TRP A 30 4.16 1.28 9.50
CA TRP A 30 3.78 0.39 8.42
C TRP A 30 4.85 -0.68 8.20
N GLN A 31 4.42 -1.94 8.12
CA GLN A 31 5.19 -3.07 7.61
C GLN A 31 4.67 -3.35 6.20
N VAL A 32 5.54 -3.28 5.20
CA VAL A 32 5.11 -3.12 3.81
C VAL A 32 5.71 -4.19 2.92
N MET A 33 4.84 -4.82 2.12
CA MET A 33 5.22 -5.69 1.02
C MET A 33 4.68 -5.12 -0.29
N LEU A 34 5.55 -4.85 -1.25
CA LEU A 34 5.22 -4.40 -2.59
C LEU A 34 5.73 -5.43 -3.59
N ALA A 35 4.89 -5.89 -4.53
CA ALA A 35 5.34 -6.84 -5.53
C ALA A 35 4.80 -6.51 -6.93
N ALA A 36 5.72 -6.43 -7.90
CA ALA A 36 5.46 -6.44 -9.33
C ALA A 36 5.64 -7.88 -9.84
N GLY A 37 4.53 -8.54 -10.17
CA GLY A 37 4.52 -9.98 -10.47
C GLY A 37 4.95 -10.35 -11.88
N ASP A 38 5.02 -9.38 -12.79
CA ASP A 38 5.33 -9.58 -14.20
C ASP A 38 6.19 -8.43 -14.73
N ASP A 39 7.09 -8.72 -15.67
CA ASP A 39 8.02 -7.76 -16.27
C ASP A 39 7.78 -7.51 -17.77
N SER A 40 6.69 -8.04 -18.32
CA SER A 40 6.30 -7.77 -19.71
C SER A 40 5.98 -6.30 -19.96
N GLU A 41 5.59 -5.58 -18.90
CA GLU A 41 5.21 -4.16 -18.95
C GLU A 41 5.77 -3.40 -17.73
N PRO A 42 6.37 -2.22 -17.92
CA PRO A 42 6.98 -1.45 -16.83
C PRO A 42 5.97 -0.88 -15.83
N VAL A 43 4.69 -0.89 -16.16
CA VAL A 43 3.63 -0.29 -15.33
C VAL A 43 3.57 -0.88 -13.91
N PHE A 44 3.90 -2.16 -13.74
CA PHE A 44 3.85 -2.85 -12.45
C PHE A 44 4.98 -2.39 -11.52
N ASP A 45 6.21 -2.36 -12.02
CA ASP A 45 7.35 -1.86 -11.24
C ASP A 45 7.22 -0.37 -10.96
N ASN A 46 6.78 0.44 -11.93
CA ASN A 46 6.52 1.87 -11.74
C ASN A 46 5.55 2.12 -10.58
N ALA A 47 4.49 1.31 -10.46
CA ALA A 47 3.51 1.44 -9.39
C ALA A 47 4.10 1.10 -8.02
N THR A 48 4.91 0.04 -7.91
CA THR A 48 5.59 -0.33 -6.66
C THR A 48 6.65 0.70 -6.25
N HIS A 49 7.39 1.27 -7.21
CA HIS A 49 8.32 2.37 -6.97
C HIS A 49 7.62 3.61 -6.40
N GLU A 50 6.55 4.05 -7.05
CA GLU A 50 5.83 5.23 -6.60
C GLU A 50 5.19 5.03 -5.22
N MET A 51 4.63 3.85 -4.95
CA MET A 51 4.10 3.50 -3.62
C MET A 51 5.22 3.56 -2.57
N SER A 52 6.38 2.93 -2.84
CA SER A 52 7.54 2.98 -1.95
C SER A 52 8.00 4.41 -1.67
N ARG A 53 8.13 5.22 -2.72
CA ARG A 53 8.54 6.63 -2.61
C ARG A 53 7.60 7.44 -1.71
N ARG A 54 6.28 7.25 -1.84
CA ARG A 54 5.28 7.94 -1.00
C ARG A 54 5.35 7.51 0.45
N LEU A 55 5.49 6.22 0.70
CA LEU A 55 5.62 5.68 2.05
C LEU A 55 6.86 6.26 2.76
N ILE A 56 8.01 6.29 2.07
CA ILE A 56 9.24 6.90 2.59
C ILE A 56 9.04 8.39 2.86
N ALA A 57 8.44 9.11 1.93
CA ALA A 57 8.15 10.54 2.10
C ALA A 57 7.20 10.84 3.28
N ALA A 58 6.35 9.89 3.64
CA ALA A 58 5.46 9.96 4.80
C ALA A 58 6.12 9.47 6.11
N GLY A 59 7.42 9.14 6.08
CA GLY A 59 8.19 8.75 7.25
C GLY A 59 8.19 7.26 7.57
N VAL A 60 7.72 6.40 6.66
CA VAL A 60 7.88 4.95 6.83
C VAL A 60 9.36 4.60 6.62
N PRO A 61 10.02 3.94 7.59
CA PRO A 61 11.40 3.54 7.44
C PRO A 61 11.60 2.64 6.21
N ALA A 62 12.63 2.89 5.42
CA ALA A 62 12.93 2.08 4.23
C ALA A 62 13.16 0.61 4.59
N SER A 63 13.68 0.31 5.78
CA SER A 63 13.84 -1.04 6.30
C SER A 63 12.54 -1.81 6.51
N ASN A 64 11.41 -1.11 6.57
CA ASN A 64 10.08 -1.71 6.72
C ASN A 64 9.39 -1.95 5.37
N ILE A 65 10.04 -1.59 4.26
CA ILE A 65 9.48 -1.68 2.90
C ILE A 65 10.26 -2.73 2.13
N HIS A 66 9.61 -3.85 1.86
CA HIS A 66 10.16 -4.92 1.03
C HIS A 66 9.59 -4.83 -0.37
N ARG A 67 10.47 -4.85 -1.38
CA ARG A 67 10.07 -4.85 -2.78
C ARG A 67 10.50 -6.14 -3.48
N LEU A 68 9.53 -6.76 -4.16
CA LEU A 68 9.75 -7.92 -5.03
C LEU A 68 9.40 -7.53 -6.46
N SER A 69 10.19 -8.00 -7.43
CA SER A 69 9.97 -7.76 -8.84
C SER A 69 10.22 -9.01 -9.70
N ALA A 70 9.51 -9.09 -10.81
CA ALA A 70 9.81 -10.04 -11.87
C ALA A 70 10.98 -9.57 -12.76
N SER A 71 11.25 -8.26 -12.84
CA SER A 71 12.27 -7.66 -13.71
C SER A 71 13.70 -7.96 -13.26
N ALA A 72 14.55 -8.39 -14.19
CA ALA A 72 15.98 -8.60 -13.93
C ALA A 72 16.68 -7.30 -13.53
N ALA A 73 16.35 -6.17 -14.17
CA ALA A 73 16.92 -4.86 -13.86
C ALA A 73 16.58 -4.40 -12.43
N GLU A 74 15.36 -4.67 -11.97
CA GLU A 74 14.94 -4.36 -10.59
C GLU A 74 15.69 -5.20 -9.55
N LEU A 75 16.02 -6.47 -9.88
CA LEU A 75 16.83 -7.32 -9.00
C LEU A 75 18.25 -6.80 -8.86
N GLU A 76 18.85 -6.32 -9.95
CA GLU A 76 20.16 -5.63 -9.92
C GLU A 76 20.10 -4.36 -9.07
N GLY A 77 18.95 -3.68 -9.07
CA GLY A 77 18.63 -2.51 -8.22
C GLY A 77 18.32 -2.84 -6.75
N GLY A 78 18.35 -4.11 -6.35
CA GLY A 78 18.17 -4.55 -4.96
C GLY A 78 16.75 -5.01 -4.60
N ALA A 79 15.84 -5.15 -5.56
CA ALA A 79 14.57 -5.84 -5.32
C ALA A 79 14.80 -7.36 -5.16
N GLU A 80 13.93 -8.03 -4.42
CA GLU A 80 13.93 -9.49 -4.34
C GLU A 80 13.10 -10.10 -5.49
N PRO A 81 13.36 -11.36 -5.90
CA PRO A 81 12.60 -11.99 -6.98
C PRO A 81 11.14 -12.26 -6.60
N ALA A 82 10.20 -11.81 -7.42
CA ALA A 82 8.76 -11.99 -7.23
C ALA A 82 8.32 -13.44 -7.56
N THR A 83 8.84 -14.41 -6.81
CA THR A 83 8.36 -15.79 -6.86
C THR A 83 7.26 -16.00 -5.82
N ALA A 84 6.33 -16.93 -6.09
CA ALA A 84 5.21 -17.20 -5.18
C ALA A 84 5.69 -17.60 -3.77
N ASP A 85 6.67 -18.48 -3.70
CA ASP A 85 7.19 -19.00 -2.42
C ASP A 85 7.90 -17.91 -1.60
N LEU A 86 8.71 -17.06 -2.27
CA LEU A 86 9.39 -15.96 -1.57
C LEU A 86 8.38 -14.90 -1.12
N LEU A 87 7.43 -14.51 -2.00
CA LEU A 87 6.39 -13.54 -1.66
C LEU A 87 5.57 -14.00 -0.45
N LEU A 88 5.09 -15.23 -0.46
CA LEU A 88 4.32 -15.79 0.66
C LEU A 88 5.13 -15.87 1.95
N ARG A 89 6.41 -16.30 1.85
CA ARG A 89 7.31 -16.34 2.99
C ARG A 89 7.54 -14.93 3.56
N ARG A 90 7.88 -13.95 2.72
CA ARG A 90 8.12 -12.56 3.16
C ARG A 90 6.90 -11.92 3.80
N ILE A 91 5.70 -12.16 3.26
CA ILE A 91 4.45 -11.70 3.88
C ILE A 91 4.26 -12.38 5.25
N ALA A 92 4.53 -13.67 5.37
CA ALA A 92 4.39 -14.41 6.62
C ALA A 92 5.42 -14.01 7.69
N GLU A 93 6.54 -13.46 7.28
CA GLU A 93 7.65 -13.01 8.12
C GLU A 93 7.62 -11.51 8.43
N LEU A 94 6.61 -10.75 7.93
CA LEU A 94 6.50 -9.33 8.26
C LEU A 94 6.49 -9.13 9.78
N PRO A 95 7.41 -8.32 10.35
CA PRO A 95 7.63 -8.25 11.79
C PRO A 95 6.61 -7.32 12.48
N ALA A 96 5.33 -7.42 12.13
CA ALA A 96 4.27 -6.57 12.64
C ALA A 96 4.03 -6.82 14.14
N ARG A 97 4.07 -5.77 14.93
CA ARG A 97 3.87 -5.77 16.39
C ARG A 97 2.55 -5.09 16.74
N PRO A 98 2.00 -5.30 17.93
CA PRO A 98 0.84 -4.53 18.40
C PRO A 98 1.07 -3.03 18.24
N GLY A 99 0.12 -2.35 17.56
CA GLY A 99 0.23 -0.94 17.20
C GLY A 99 0.72 -0.68 15.77
N ASP A 100 1.40 -1.64 15.13
CA ASP A 100 1.79 -1.53 13.72
C ASP A 100 0.58 -1.70 12.77
N ARG A 101 0.86 -1.52 11.48
CA ARG A 101 -0.08 -1.74 10.36
C ARG A 101 0.65 -2.49 9.26
N CYS A 102 -0.07 -3.32 8.52
CA CYS A 102 0.47 -3.98 7.34
C CYS A 102 -0.11 -3.37 6.06
N LEU A 103 0.75 -3.20 5.05
CA LEU A 103 0.35 -2.92 3.67
C LEU A 103 0.95 -3.98 2.76
N VAL A 104 0.11 -4.67 2.00
CA VAL A 104 0.52 -5.59 0.95
C VAL A 104 -0.06 -5.10 -0.37
N PHE A 105 0.78 -4.63 -1.28
CA PHE A 105 0.40 -4.17 -2.60
C PHE A 105 1.01 -5.06 -3.67
N LEU A 106 0.15 -5.77 -4.40
CA LEU A 106 0.49 -6.70 -5.46
C LEU A 106 -0.08 -6.18 -6.77
N THR A 107 0.76 -5.99 -7.77
CA THR A 107 0.35 -5.55 -9.10
C THR A 107 0.97 -6.45 -10.17
N SER A 108 0.15 -6.93 -11.10
CA SER A 108 0.55 -7.87 -12.15
C SER A 108 -0.60 -8.13 -13.12
N HIS A 109 -0.39 -9.04 -14.08
CA HIS A 109 -1.49 -9.71 -14.77
C HIS A 109 -2.32 -10.54 -13.81
N GLY A 110 -3.51 -10.95 -14.25
CA GLY A 110 -4.39 -11.84 -13.49
C GLY A 110 -4.97 -12.94 -14.39
N GLU A 111 -5.12 -14.12 -13.82
CA GLU A 111 -5.67 -15.28 -14.49
C GLU A 111 -7.07 -15.61 -13.94
N ARG A 112 -8.03 -15.78 -14.85
CA ARG A 112 -9.42 -16.04 -14.48
C ARG A 112 -9.54 -17.32 -13.66
N GLY A 113 -10.13 -17.21 -12.46
CA GLY A 113 -10.35 -18.35 -11.57
C GLY A 113 -9.10 -18.82 -10.81
N ALA A 114 -7.89 -18.35 -11.17
CA ALA A 114 -6.64 -18.77 -10.55
C ALA A 114 -6.06 -17.70 -9.60
N GLY A 115 -5.94 -16.44 -10.05
CA GLY A 115 -5.44 -15.37 -9.20
C GLY A 115 -4.46 -14.41 -9.87
N LEU A 116 -3.53 -13.85 -9.08
CA LEU A 116 -2.51 -12.93 -9.53
C LEU A 116 -1.33 -13.69 -10.17
N TRP A 117 -0.98 -13.35 -11.41
CA TRP A 117 0.11 -13.99 -12.14
C TRP A 117 1.48 -13.60 -11.58
N LEU A 118 2.36 -14.60 -11.44
CA LEU A 118 3.76 -14.42 -11.02
C LEU A 118 4.68 -15.05 -12.07
N ALA A 119 5.22 -14.22 -12.94
CA ALA A 119 6.02 -14.66 -14.11
C ALA A 119 7.22 -15.52 -13.71
N ARG A 120 7.92 -15.16 -12.63
CA ARG A 120 9.07 -15.92 -12.13
C ARG A 120 8.71 -17.29 -11.53
N SER A 121 7.46 -17.54 -11.23
CA SER A 121 6.95 -18.83 -10.78
C SER A 121 6.18 -19.57 -11.87
N ASN A 122 5.92 -18.90 -12.99
CA ASN A 122 5.09 -19.41 -14.09
C ASN A 122 3.73 -19.96 -13.58
N ARG A 123 3.12 -19.25 -12.62
CA ARG A 123 1.82 -19.62 -12.06
C ARG A 123 1.10 -18.44 -11.43
N ALA A 124 -0.20 -18.58 -11.25
CA ALA A 124 -0.98 -17.64 -10.47
C ALA A 124 -0.89 -17.92 -8.96
N LEU A 125 -0.96 -16.84 -8.18
CA LEU A 125 -1.11 -16.86 -6.71
C LEU A 125 -2.59 -16.71 -6.37
N SER A 126 -3.14 -17.69 -5.68
CA SER A 126 -4.55 -17.72 -5.30
C SER A 126 -4.83 -16.96 -3.98
N PRO A 127 -6.09 -16.54 -3.74
CA PRO A 127 -6.52 -16.00 -2.44
C PRO A 127 -6.29 -17.00 -1.29
N ASP A 128 -6.45 -18.29 -1.53
CA ASP A 128 -6.31 -19.34 -0.52
C ASP A 128 -4.86 -19.53 -0.06
N GLU A 129 -3.88 -19.25 -0.91
CA GLU A 129 -2.45 -19.26 -0.56
C GLU A 129 -2.04 -17.96 0.16
N LEU A 130 -2.57 -16.81 -0.28
CA LEU A 130 -2.23 -15.51 0.30
C LEU A 130 -2.78 -15.34 1.72
N ALA A 131 -4.01 -15.80 1.97
CA ALA A 131 -4.69 -15.59 3.24
C ALA A 131 -3.96 -16.15 4.47
N PRO A 132 -3.36 -17.38 4.44
CA PRO A 132 -2.55 -17.91 5.55
C PRO A 132 -1.27 -17.10 5.79
N ALA A 133 -0.59 -16.64 4.74
CA ALA A 133 0.62 -15.81 4.87
C ALA A 133 0.31 -14.49 5.60
N LEU A 134 -0.74 -13.80 5.17
CA LEU A 134 -1.24 -12.59 5.84
C LEU A 134 -1.65 -12.85 7.30
N SER A 135 -2.21 -14.01 7.59
CA SER A 135 -2.64 -14.35 8.95
C SER A 135 -1.47 -14.67 9.87
N ARG A 136 -0.29 -14.97 9.33
CA ARG A 136 0.95 -15.14 10.12
C ARG A 136 1.68 -13.82 10.32
N GLY A 137 2.01 -13.10 9.26
CA GLY A 137 2.84 -11.90 9.35
C GLY A 137 2.11 -10.65 9.86
N CYS A 138 0.81 -10.54 9.55
CA CYS A 138 -0.02 -9.38 9.90
C CYS A 138 -1.12 -9.76 10.91
N VAL A 139 -0.82 -10.66 11.83
CA VAL A 139 -1.76 -11.13 12.84
C VAL A 139 -2.17 -9.97 13.76
N ALA A 140 -3.48 -9.81 13.99
CA ALA A 140 -4.08 -8.84 14.92
C ALA A 140 -3.75 -7.36 14.66
N VAL A 141 -3.08 -6.99 13.57
CA VAL A 141 -2.85 -5.60 13.20
C VAL A 141 -3.76 -5.16 12.02
N PRO A 142 -4.13 -3.87 11.93
CA PRO A 142 -4.83 -3.35 10.77
C PRO A 142 -4.04 -3.63 9.49
N THR A 143 -4.65 -4.28 8.54
CA THR A 143 -3.98 -4.76 7.32
C THR A 143 -4.70 -4.28 6.07
N VAL A 144 -3.96 -3.66 5.17
CA VAL A 144 -4.44 -3.26 3.85
C VAL A 144 -3.83 -4.18 2.81
N VAL A 145 -4.68 -4.79 1.99
CA VAL A 145 -4.27 -5.63 0.86
C VAL A 145 -4.81 -5.02 -0.41
N ILE A 146 -3.94 -4.75 -1.36
CA ILE A 146 -4.29 -4.21 -2.66
C ILE A 146 -3.84 -5.21 -3.71
N VAL A 147 -4.77 -5.68 -4.54
CA VAL A 147 -4.48 -6.62 -5.63
C VAL A 147 -4.90 -5.99 -6.95
N SER A 148 -3.92 -5.42 -7.65
CA SER A 148 -4.10 -4.78 -8.94
C SER A 148 -3.83 -5.77 -10.06
N ALA A 149 -4.89 -6.47 -10.47
CA ALA A 149 -4.84 -7.47 -11.53
C ALA A 149 -6.22 -7.68 -12.18
N CYS A 150 -6.23 -8.23 -13.39
CA CYS A 150 -7.45 -8.79 -13.98
C CYS A 150 -8.04 -9.85 -13.05
N TYR A 151 -9.35 -9.98 -13.01
CA TYR A 151 -10.08 -11.02 -12.25
C TYR A 151 -9.80 -11.04 -10.74
N SER A 152 -9.23 -9.97 -10.18
CA SER A 152 -8.77 -9.90 -8.79
C SER A 152 -9.89 -9.87 -7.74
N GLY A 153 -11.15 -9.73 -8.13
CA GLY A 153 -12.29 -9.67 -7.21
C GLY A 153 -12.48 -10.91 -6.31
N ASN A 154 -11.88 -12.04 -6.66
CA ASN A 154 -11.90 -13.22 -5.80
C ASN A 154 -11.12 -13.04 -4.48
N PHE A 155 -10.23 -12.04 -4.40
CA PHE A 155 -9.48 -11.73 -3.17
C PHE A 155 -10.30 -11.01 -2.10
N VAL A 156 -11.51 -10.49 -2.38
CA VAL A 156 -12.31 -9.76 -1.38
C VAL A 156 -13.19 -10.66 -0.50
N ALA A 157 -13.13 -11.96 -0.67
CA ALA A 157 -14.02 -12.91 -0.01
C ALA A 157 -13.29 -14.09 0.66
N GLY A 158 -14.03 -15.02 1.23
CA GLY A 158 -13.52 -16.26 1.81
C GLY A 158 -12.52 -16.03 2.94
N LYS A 159 -11.41 -16.78 2.94
CA LYS A 159 -10.35 -16.69 3.97
C LYS A 159 -9.62 -15.35 4.00
N MET A 160 -9.70 -14.56 2.92
CA MET A 160 -9.14 -13.22 2.84
C MET A 160 -9.92 -12.22 3.71
N ALA A 161 -11.24 -12.33 3.77
CA ALA A 161 -12.13 -11.41 4.48
C ALA A 161 -12.02 -11.60 6.01
N LYS A 162 -11.21 -10.78 6.67
CA LYS A 162 -11.02 -10.78 8.13
C LYS A 162 -11.40 -9.42 8.72
N PRO A 163 -11.85 -9.34 10.00
CA PRO A 163 -12.28 -8.09 10.62
C PRO A 163 -11.24 -6.97 10.60
N ASN A 164 -9.96 -7.31 10.64
CA ASN A 164 -8.83 -6.38 10.65
C ASN A 164 -8.28 -6.06 9.25
N ARG A 165 -8.99 -6.40 8.16
CA ARG A 165 -8.50 -6.19 6.79
C ARG A 165 -9.34 -5.20 6.01
N VAL A 166 -8.63 -4.36 5.25
CA VAL A 166 -9.14 -3.67 4.07
C VAL A 166 -8.57 -4.40 2.85
N ILE A 167 -9.40 -4.75 1.88
CA ILE A 167 -8.94 -5.38 0.64
C ILE A 167 -9.50 -4.56 -0.52
N LEU A 168 -8.62 -4.14 -1.43
CA LEU A 168 -8.99 -3.40 -2.63
C LEU A 168 -8.51 -4.17 -3.86
N THR A 169 -9.37 -4.30 -4.88
CA THR A 169 -9.03 -5.03 -6.10
C THR A 169 -9.39 -4.25 -7.35
N ALA A 170 -8.61 -4.44 -8.42
CA ALA A 170 -8.74 -3.68 -9.66
C ALA A 170 -9.96 -4.06 -10.49
N ALA A 171 -10.49 -5.27 -10.31
CA ALA A 171 -11.58 -5.77 -11.13
C ALA A 171 -12.48 -6.72 -10.35
N ARG A 172 -13.70 -6.95 -10.85
CA ARG A 172 -14.56 -8.05 -10.42
C ARG A 172 -13.93 -9.41 -10.81
N GLY A 173 -14.26 -10.50 -10.11
CA GLY A 173 -13.63 -11.81 -10.29
C GLY A 173 -13.82 -12.42 -11.69
N ASP A 174 -14.74 -11.91 -12.48
CA ASP A 174 -15.02 -12.36 -13.86
C ASP A 174 -14.68 -11.30 -14.93
N ARG A 175 -14.03 -10.19 -14.54
CA ARG A 175 -13.71 -9.05 -15.41
C ARG A 175 -12.21 -8.81 -15.55
N PRO A 176 -11.73 -8.43 -16.75
CA PRO A 176 -10.39 -7.89 -16.90
C PRO A 176 -10.28 -6.49 -16.27
N SER A 177 -9.06 -6.05 -15.99
CA SER A 177 -8.67 -4.65 -15.78
C SER A 177 -7.85 -4.16 -16.98
N PHE A 178 -7.58 -2.84 -17.05
CA PHE A 178 -7.02 -2.23 -18.26
C PHE A 178 -5.79 -1.36 -17.95
N GLY A 179 -5.07 -1.00 -19.03
CA GLY A 179 -3.97 -0.06 -18.96
C GLY A 179 -2.58 -0.70 -18.84
N CYS A 180 -2.46 -2.02 -18.92
CA CYS A 180 -1.19 -2.71 -19.05
C CYS A 180 -0.67 -2.52 -20.50
N GLN A 181 -0.02 -1.38 -20.79
CA GLN A 181 0.49 -1.03 -22.11
C GLN A 181 1.82 -0.31 -21.97
N VAL A 182 2.79 -0.62 -22.83
CA VAL A 182 4.16 -0.06 -22.84
C VAL A 182 4.23 1.47 -22.77
N ARG A 183 3.22 2.16 -23.27
CA ARG A 183 3.19 3.63 -23.31
C ARG A 183 2.63 4.29 -22.05
N ARG A 184 2.19 3.50 -21.06
CA ARG A 184 1.65 4.04 -19.82
C ARG A 184 2.66 3.94 -18.69
N THR A 185 2.59 4.88 -17.78
CA THR A 185 3.39 4.84 -16.54
C THR A 185 2.80 3.84 -15.55
N TYR A 186 1.46 3.75 -15.47
CA TYR A 186 0.73 2.85 -14.59
C TYR A 186 -0.46 2.22 -15.33
N ASN A 187 -0.93 1.07 -14.88
CA ASN A 187 -2.25 0.59 -15.27
C ASN A 187 -3.35 1.50 -14.69
N PHE A 188 -4.59 1.36 -15.14
CA PHE A 188 -5.67 2.28 -14.75
C PHE A 188 -5.94 2.27 -13.25
N PHE A 189 -5.97 1.09 -12.65
CA PHE A 189 -6.27 1.00 -11.23
C PHE A 189 -5.15 1.60 -10.39
N ASP A 190 -3.89 1.31 -10.70
CA ASP A 190 -2.74 1.84 -9.97
C ASP A 190 -2.64 3.36 -10.09
N GLU A 191 -2.86 3.91 -11.30
CA GLU A 191 -2.89 5.36 -11.52
C GLU A 191 -3.98 6.03 -10.67
N CYS A 192 -5.18 5.46 -10.70
CA CYS A 192 -6.32 5.98 -9.95
C CYS A 192 -6.16 5.84 -8.44
N LEU A 193 -5.59 4.71 -7.97
CA LEU A 193 -5.27 4.47 -6.57
C LEU A 193 -4.25 5.50 -6.05
N LEU A 194 -3.14 5.63 -6.76
CA LEU A 194 -2.07 6.57 -6.41
C LEU A 194 -2.58 8.02 -6.43
N SER A 195 -3.47 8.37 -7.37
CA SER A 195 -4.07 9.70 -7.43
C SER A 195 -5.07 9.98 -6.30
N ALA A 196 -5.73 8.96 -5.78
CA ALA A 196 -6.73 9.11 -4.72
C ALA A 196 -6.10 9.21 -3.31
N LEU A 197 -4.93 8.61 -3.08
CA LEU A 197 -4.27 8.53 -1.77
C LEU A 197 -4.06 9.88 -1.08
N PRO A 198 -3.51 10.94 -1.73
CA PRO A 198 -3.19 12.19 -1.04
C PRO A 198 -4.41 12.96 -0.49
N GLN A 199 -5.59 12.71 -1.04
CA GLN A 199 -6.82 13.45 -0.72
C GLN A 199 -7.76 12.65 0.19
N ALA A 200 -7.42 11.39 0.46
CA ALA A 200 -8.30 10.48 1.15
C ALA A 200 -8.12 10.54 2.67
N THR A 201 -9.23 10.56 3.38
CA THR A 201 -9.24 10.51 4.85
C THR A 201 -9.32 9.09 5.39
N THR A 202 -9.77 8.13 4.58
CA THR A 202 -9.87 6.70 4.92
C THR A 202 -9.59 5.85 3.69
N TRP A 203 -9.30 4.56 3.88
CA TRP A 203 -9.16 3.61 2.77
C TRP A 203 -10.46 3.44 1.97
N ARG A 204 -11.61 3.67 2.59
CA ARG A 204 -12.90 3.70 1.87
C ARG A 204 -12.93 4.86 0.87
N THR A 205 -12.48 6.05 1.27
CA THR A 205 -12.46 7.21 0.37
C THR A 205 -11.39 7.06 -0.71
N VAL A 206 -10.25 6.37 -0.45
CA VAL A 206 -9.31 5.94 -1.49
C VAL A 206 -10.01 5.08 -2.53
N PHE A 207 -10.68 4.02 -2.09
CA PHE A 207 -11.37 3.10 -2.99
C PHE A 207 -12.45 3.78 -3.83
N ASP A 208 -13.29 4.59 -3.21
CA ASP A 208 -14.37 5.29 -3.91
C ASP A 208 -13.83 6.28 -4.96
N GLY A 209 -12.71 6.96 -4.65
CA GLY A 209 -11.99 7.81 -5.60
C GLY A 209 -11.43 7.01 -6.76
N SER A 210 -10.71 5.93 -6.47
CA SER A 210 -10.11 5.03 -7.46
C SER A 210 -11.16 4.45 -8.41
N ARG A 211 -12.24 3.92 -7.86
CA ARG A 211 -13.34 3.34 -8.65
C ARG A 211 -14.00 4.35 -9.60
N ARG A 212 -14.23 5.58 -9.15
CA ARG A 212 -14.76 6.65 -10.03
C ARG A 212 -13.77 7.03 -11.12
N CYS A 213 -12.49 7.09 -10.81
CA CYS A 213 -11.43 7.39 -11.76
C CYS A 213 -11.32 6.29 -12.82
N VAL A 214 -11.21 5.02 -12.42
CA VAL A 214 -11.15 3.86 -13.34
C VAL A 214 -12.34 3.88 -14.30
N ARG A 215 -13.55 4.02 -13.78
CA ARG A 215 -14.75 4.08 -14.62
C ARG A 215 -14.71 5.18 -15.66
N ARG A 216 -14.17 6.37 -15.34
CA ARG A 216 -14.00 7.46 -16.32
C ARG A 216 -13.00 7.09 -17.41
N MET A 217 -11.88 6.47 -17.04
CA MET A 217 -10.85 6.05 -17.99
C MET A 217 -11.37 4.97 -18.94
N GLU A 218 -12.07 3.99 -18.41
CA GLU A 218 -12.69 2.91 -19.19
C GLU A 218 -13.75 3.45 -20.15
N TYR A 219 -14.62 4.34 -19.68
CA TYR A 219 -15.63 4.99 -20.52
C TYR A 219 -15.01 5.78 -21.67
N ALA A 220 -13.92 6.51 -21.41
CA ALA A 220 -13.21 7.28 -22.44
C ALA A 220 -12.59 6.40 -23.53
N LEU A 221 -12.31 5.13 -23.24
CA LEU A 221 -11.80 4.15 -24.19
C LEU A 221 -12.86 3.25 -24.81
N GLY A 222 -14.14 3.38 -24.42
CA GLY A 222 -15.18 2.42 -24.80
C GLY A 222 -14.94 1.00 -24.28
N ALA A 223 -14.15 0.85 -23.21
CA ALA A 223 -13.85 -0.45 -22.61
C ALA A 223 -14.99 -0.93 -21.73
N LEU A 224 -15.14 -2.27 -21.61
CA LEU A 224 -16.06 -2.85 -20.65
C LEU A 224 -15.62 -2.51 -19.22
N PRO A 225 -16.56 -2.16 -18.31
CA PRO A 225 -16.21 -1.85 -16.93
C PRO A 225 -15.50 -2.99 -16.23
N SER A 226 -14.33 -2.75 -15.61
CA SER A 226 -13.62 -3.72 -14.78
C SER A 226 -14.32 -3.96 -13.45
N GLU A 227 -15.05 -2.95 -12.96
CA GLU A 227 -15.80 -2.99 -11.70
C GLU A 227 -14.91 -3.33 -10.48
N PRO A 228 -14.00 -2.44 -10.08
CA PRO A 228 -13.18 -2.63 -8.87
C PRO A 228 -14.01 -3.02 -7.65
N GLN A 229 -13.49 -3.95 -6.83
CA GLN A 229 -14.16 -4.49 -5.66
C GLN A 229 -13.39 -4.13 -4.39
N ALA A 230 -14.09 -4.12 -3.24
CA ALA A 230 -13.46 -3.92 -1.95
C ALA A 230 -14.15 -4.70 -0.84
N TYR A 231 -13.36 -5.04 0.18
CA TYR A 231 -13.83 -5.52 1.47
C TYR A 231 -13.29 -4.60 2.57
N PHE A 232 -14.13 -4.26 3.53
CA PHE A 232 -13.77 -3.45 4.70
C PHE A 232 -14.19 -4.19 5.96
N GLY A 233 -13.22 -4.72 6.68
CA GLY A 233 -13.45 -5.43 7.93
C GLY A 233 -13.97 -4.51 9.04
N GLY A 234 -14.73 -5.07 9.98
CA GLY A 234 -15.43 -4.31 11.00
C GLY A 234 -14.54 -3.49 11.94
N THR A 235 -13.26 -3.86 12.09
CA THR A 235 -12.33 -3.15 13.00
C THR A 235 -11.47 -2.09 12.30
N VAL A 236 -11.55 -1.96 10.96
CA VAL A 236 -10.68 -1.09 10.17
C VAL A 236 -11.43 -0.05 9.33
N GLY A 237 -12.71 0.16 9.58
CA GLY A 237 -13.54 1.08 8.80
C GLY A 237 -13.05 2.53 8.79
N ALA A 238 -12.39 2.98 9.87
CA ALA A 238 -11.82 4.31 10.02
C ALA A 238 -10.29 4.37 9.73
N LEU A 239 -9.69 3.29 9.24
CA LEU A 239 -8.25 3.25 8.96
C LEU A 239 -7.89 4.28 7.89
N LYS A 240 -6.91 5.14 8.23
CA LYS A 240 -6.39 6.18 7.34
C LYS A 240 -5.19 5.66 6.56
N PRO A 241 -4.96 6.08 5.31
CA PRO A 241 -3.73 5.78 4.58
C PRO A 241 -2.50 6.28 5.35
N GLY A 242 -2.48 7.57 5.67
CA GLY A 242 -1.39 8.20 6.42
C GLY A 242 -0.13 8.46 5.58
N PHE A 243 -0.22 8.36 4.22
CA PHE A 243 0.88 8.65 3.30
C PHE A 243 0.35 9.07 1.93
#